data_5096c2e6a8e0a1cfa70c200be67a55dc
#
_entry.id   5096c2e6a8e0a1cfa70c200be67a55dc
#
_cell.length_a   1.000
_cell.length_b   1.000
_cell.length_c   1.000
_cell.angle_alpha   90.00
_cell.angle_beta   90.00
_cell.angle_gamma   90.00
#
_symmetry.space_group_name_H-M   'P 1'
#
loop_
_entity.id
_entity.type
_entity.pdbx_description
1 polymer ?
#
loop_
_entity_poly.entity_id
_entity_poly.type
_entity_poly.pdbx_seq_one_letter_code
_entity_poly.pdbx_strand_id
1 'polypeptide(L)'
;VCAKTFAWTWSRLACCIRVNDSLDAGLSFFYAEVKRLKSILQATELRDSPPVLFLIDEIFKGTNNRERLIGSRAYIQALAHSNGYGLVTTHDLELTGLEQSTPGLINSHFQETVAAGTLQFDYKLRPGPCPTTNALRIMELEGLPTNPPPRS
;
A
#
# COMPACT_ATOMS: atom_id res chain seq x y z
N VAL A 1 3.86 -4.97 17.75
CA VAL A 1 5.11 -4.55 17.11
C VAL A 1 5.68 -3.40 17.91
N CYS A 2 6.94 -3.45 18.24
CA CYS A 2 7.62 -2.36 18.94
C CYS A 2 8.97 -2.07 18.29
N ALA A 3 9.34 -0.80 18.26
CA ALA A 3 10.65 -0.36 17.87
C ALA A 3 11.52 -0.11 19.11
N LYS A 4 12.84 -0.27 18.98
CA LYS A 4 13.78 0.09 20.05
C LYS A 4 13.85 1.60 20.24
N THR A 5 13.71 2.35 19.16
CA THR A 5 13.70 3.80 19.14
C THR A 5 12.69 4.29 18.12
N PHE A 6 12.06 5.41 18.39
CA PHE A 6 11.17 6.11 17.47
C PHE A 6 11.49 7.59 17.53
N ALA A 7 11.92 8.17 16.41
CA ALA A 7 12.15 9.59 16.28
C ALA A 7 11.17 10.16 15.25
N TRP A 8 10.45 11.20 15.62
CA TRP A 8 9.42 11.80 14.77
C TRP A 8 9.53 13.31 14.76
N THR A 9 9.45 13.90 13.57
CA THR A 9 9.35 15.32 13.39
C THR A 9 7.90 15.78 13.52
N TRP A 10 7.65 16.97 14.06
CA TRP A 10 6.31 17.52 14.17
C TRP A 10 5.62 17.54 12.81
N SER A 11 4.50 16.84 12.68
CA SER A 11 3.81 16.61 11.43
C SER A 11 2.31 16.47 11.63
N ARG A 12 1.55 16.78 10.60
CA ARG A 12 0.10 16.50 10.55
C ARG A 12 -0.09 15.07 10.08
N LEU A 13 -0.86 14.26 10.82
CA LEU A 13 -1.16 12.88 10.46
C LEU A 13 -2.36 12.80 9.51
N ALA A 14 -2.22 12.06 8.41
CA ALA A 14 -3.30 11.79 7.47
C ALA A 14 -3.28 10.31 7.05
N CYS A 15 -4.39 9.59 7.26
CA CYS A 15 -4.49 8.16 7.01
C CYS A 15 -5.57 7.84 5.98
N CYS A 16 -5.31 6.84 5.12
CA CYS A 16 -6.29 6.18 4.28
C CYS A 16 -6.18 4.67 4.55
N ILE A 17 -6.85 4.20 5.61
CA ILE A 17 -6.82 2.82 6.08
C ILE A 17 -8.26 2.39 6.27
N ARG A 18 -8.68 1.27 5.66
CA ARG A 18 -10.03 0.71 5.78
C ARG A 18 -11.13 1.76 5.57
N VAL A 19 -11.19 2.33 4.38
CA VAL A 19 -12.33 3.17 4.00
C VAL A 19 -13.59 2.31 3.98
N ASN A 20 -14.62 2.70 4.72
CA ASN A 20 -15.89 1.98 4.75
C ASN A 20 -16.88 2.65 3.78
N ASP A 21 -17.73 1.84 3.17
CA ASP A 21 -18.91 2.34 2.45
C ASP A 21 -19.83 3.08 3.42
N SER A 22 -20.31 4.24 3.00
CA SER A 22 -21.41 4.93 3.68
C SER A 22 -22.66 4.72 2.85
N LEU A 23 -23.45 3.72 3.20
CA LEU A 23 -24.75 3.46 2.57
C LEU A 23 -25.68 4.66 2.70
N ASP A 24 -25.62 5.39 3.81
CA ASP A 24 -26.43 6.58 4.07
C ASP A 24 -26.06 7.77 3.16
N ALA A 25 -24.80 7.83 2.69
CA ALA A 25 -24.32 8.88 1.79
C ALA A 25 -24.45 8.51 0.30
N GLY A 26 -24.85 7.29 -0.05
CA GLY A 26 -24.94 6.80 -1.43
C GLY A 26 -23.60 6.81 -2.18
N LEU A 27 -22.48 6.78 -1.44
CA LEU A 27 -21.13 6.82 -2.00
C LEU A 27 -20.60 5.40 -2.16
N SER A 28 -20.12 5.08 -3.36
CA SER A 28 -19.36 3.84 -3.56
C SER A 28 -18.04 3.87 -2.78
N PHE A 29 -17.57 2.71 -2.33
CA PHE A 29 -16.28 2.52 -1.67
C PHE A 29 -15.14 3.24 -2.41
N PHE A 30 -15.04 3.05 -3.72
CA PHE A 30 -14.02 3.68 -4.55
C PHE A 30 -14.09 5.22 -4.50
N TYR A 31 -15.29 5.80 -4.59
CA TYR A 31 -15.44 7.26 -4.56
C TYR A 31 -15.06 7.86 -3.20
N ALA A 32 -15.38 7.17 -2.11
CA ALA A 32 -14.99 7.57 -0.76
C ALA A 32 -13.44 7.52 -0.60
N GLU A 33 -12.80 6.46 -1.11
CA GLU A 33 -11.34 6.33 -1.15
C GLU A 33 -10.69 7.47 -1.95
N VAL A 34 -11.18 7.76 -3.16
CA VAL A 34 -10.67 8.86 -4.00
C VAL A 34 -10.79 10.21 -3.29
N LYS A 35 -11.92 10.50 -2.63
CA LYS A 35 -12.06 11.72 -1.83
C LYS A 35 -11.04 11.80 -0.70
N ARG A 36 -10.79 10.70 -0.01
CA ARG A 36 -9.81 10.64 1.08
C ARG A 36 -8.41 10.86 0.56
N LEU A 37 -8.01 10.19 -0.51
CA LEU A 37 -6.71 10.36 -1.15
C LEU A 37 -6.52 11.80 -1.65
N LYS A 38 -7.55 12.39 -2.28
CA LYS A 38 -7.53 13.80 -2.67
C LYS A 38 -7.27 14.72 -1.47
N SER A 39 -7.94 14.50 -0.33
CA SER A 39 -7.74 15.33 0.86
C SER A 39 -6.31 15.21 1.43
N ILE A 40 -5.69 14.04 1.34
CA ILE A 40 -4.29 13.83 1.74
C ILE A 40 -3.36 14.62 0.82
N LEU A 41 -3.52 14.50 -0.49
CA LEU A 41 -2.68 15.22 -1.45
C LEU A 41 -2.80 16.75 -1.25
N GLN A 42 -4.00 17.27 -1.14
CA GLN A 42 -4.24 18.70 -0.86
C GLN A 42 -3.58 19.16 0.44
N ALA A 43 -3.61 18.32 1.48
CA ALA A 43 -2.92 18.64 2.73
C ALA A 43 -1.39 18.73 2.55
N THR A 44 -0.80 17.93 1.66
CA THR A 44 0.64 17.97 1.38
C THR A 44 1.06 19.14 0.49
N GLU A 45 0.15 19.81 -0.19
CA GLU A 45 0.42 20.98 -1.02
C GLU A 45 0.66 22.27 -0.21
N LEU A 46 0.25 22.28 1.06
CA LEU A 46 0.38 23.44 1.96
C LEU A 46 1.82 23.58 2.45
N ARG A 47 2.64 24.37 1.74
CA ARG A 47 4.08 24.52 2.00
C ARG A 47 4.40 25.30 3.30
N ASP A 48 3.53 26.21 3.71
CA ASP A 48 3.68 27.02 4.93
C ASP A 48 3.16 26.32 6.20
N SER A 49 2.83 25.05 6.09
CA SER A 49 2.33 24.22 7.18
C SER A 49 3.33 23.11 7.52
N PRO A 50 3.28 22.54 8.74
CA PRO A 50 4.07 21.35 9.06
C PRO A 50 3.85 20.24 8.02
N PRO A 51 4.86 19.43 7.72
CA PRO A 51 4.74 18.36 6.73
C PRO A 51 3.64 17.38 7.12
N VAL A 52 3.14 16.63 6.16
CA VAL A 52 2.14 15.59 6.40
C VAL A 52 2.84 14.24 6.49
N LEU A 53 2.63 13.52 7.61
CA LEU A 53 2.88 12.09 7.69
C LEU A 53 1.64 11.36 7.13
N PHE A 54 1.76 10.74 5.97
CA PHE A 54 0.66 9.98 5.39
C PHE A 54 0.84 8.48 5.58
N LEU A 55 -0.26 7.79 5.90
CA LEU A 55 -0.33 6.33 6.01
C LEU A 55 -1.47 5.83 5.11
N ILE A 56 -1.12 5.13 4.05
CA ILE A 56 -2.08 4.67 3.03
C ILE A 56 -1.97 3.16 2.90
N ASP A 57 -3.07 2.46 3.19
CA ASP A 57 -3.13 1.01 3.16
C ASP A 57 -3.89 0.53 1.92
N GLU A 58 -3.15 -0.07 0.98
CA GLU A 58 -3.63 -0.54 -0.32
C GLU A 58 -4.36 0.53 -1.15
N ILE A 59 -3.61 1.32 -1.85
CA ILE A 59 -4.10 2.43 -2.66
C ILE A 59 -4.99 1.94 -3.84
N PHE A 60 -6.14 2.60 -4.04
CA PHE A 60 -7.11 2.39 -5.12
C PHE A 60 -7.67 0.95 -5.21
N LYS A 61 -8.03 0.35 -4.07
CA LYS A 61 -8.63 -1.00 -4.01
C LYS A 61 -9.91 -1.17 -4.83
N GLY A 62 -10.70 -0.13 -4.95
CA GLY A 62 -12.06 -0.18 -5.49
C GLY A 62 -12.16 -0.15 -7.02
N THR A 63 -11.04 -0.26 -7.78
CA THR A 63 -11.06 -0.25 -9.25
C THR A 63 -10.31 -1.44 -9.86
N ASN A 64 -10.38 -1.56 -11.20
CA ASN A 64 -9.69 -2.64 -11.93
C ASN A 64 -8.16 -2.45 -11.90
N ASN A 65 -7.43 -3.54 -12.11
CA ASN A 65 -5.96 -3.58 -11.98
C ASN A 65 -5.23 -2.55 -12.85
N ARG A 66 -5.69 -2.34 -14.09
CA ARG A 66 -5.05 -1.41 -15.02
C ARG A 66 -5.17 0.05 -14.56
N GLU A 67 -6.37 0.47 -14.21
CA GLU A 67 -6.63 1.82 -13.74
C GLU A 67 -5.98 2.07 -12.37
N ARG A 68 -6.01 1.07 -11.48
CA ARG A 68 -5.32 1.11 -10.20
C ARG A 68 -3.83 1.37 -10.37
N LEU A 69 -3.16 0.63 -11.24
CA LEU A 69 -1.72 0.79 -11.48
C LEU A 69 -1.38 2.20 -12.02
N ILE A 70 -2.15 2.70 -12.99
CA ILE A 70 -1.95 4.03 -13.57
C ILE A 70 -2.17 5.12 -12.49
N GLY A 71 -3.28 5.05 -11.77
CA GLY A 71 -3.64 6.00 -10.73
C GLY A 71 -2.66 5.99 -9.57
N SER A 72 -2.27 4.80 -9.10
CA SER A 72 -1.30 4.64 -8.00
C SER A 72 0.05 5.22 -8.36
N ARG A 73 0.55 4.95 -9.57
CA ARG A 73 1.82 5.51 -10.05
C ARG A 73 1.81 7.03 -10.03
N ALA A 74 0.81 7.64 -10.64
CA ALA A 74 0.68 9.10 -10.69
C ALA A 74 0.55 9.72 -9.28
N TYR A 75 -0.25 9.10 -8.42
CA TYR A 75 -0.50 9.59 -7.07
C TYR A 75 0.74 9.48 -6.17
N ILE A 76 1.46 8.34 -6.20
CA ILE A 76 2.70 8.13 -5.43
C ILE A 76 3.78 9.15 -5.87
N GLN A 77 3.92 9.38 -7.19
CA GLN A 77 4.84 10.40 -7.70
C GLN A 77 4.46 11.81 -7.22
N ALA A 78 3.17 12.16 -7.20
CA ALA A 78 2.71 13.44 -6.67
C ALA A 78 3.03 13.60 -5.18
N LEU A 79 2.83 12.56 -4.38
CA LEU A 79 3.22 12.55 -2.95
C LEU A 79 4.72 12.72 -2.76
N ALA A 80 5.55 12.06 -3.57
CA ALA A 80 7.02 12.14 -3.48
C ALA A 80 7.56 13.56 -3.74
N HIS A 81 6.82 14.39 -4.48
CA HIS A 81 7.18 15.78 -4.78
C HIS A 81 6.48 16.82 -3.89
N SER A 82 5.79 16.37 -2.85
CA SER A 82 4.97 17.21 -1.98
C SER A 82 5.64 17.52 -0.65
N ASN A 83 4.99 18.35 0.19
CA ASN A 83 5.41 18.61 1.58
C ASN A 83 4.86 17.51 2.50
N GLY A 84 5.31 16.27 2.28
CA GLY A 84 4.89 15.13 3.05
C GLY A 84 5.90 13.98 3.02
N TYR A 85 5.73 13.04 3.91
CA TYR A 85 6.45 11.77 3.95
C TYR A 85 5.54 10.70 4.57
N GLY A 86 5.78 9.44 4.28
CA GLY A 86 4.91 8.41 4.82
C GLY A 86 5.09 7.03 4.22
N LEU A 87 4.09 6.20 4.40
CA LEU A 87 4.06 4.81 3.96
C LEU A 87 2.84 4.59 3.05
N VAL A 88 3.08 3.88 1.95
CA VAL A 88 2.02 3.38 1.07
C VAL A 88 2.21 1.88 0.92
N THR A 89 1.21 1.09 1.28
CA THR A 89 1.23 -0.35 1.02
C THR A 89 0.55 -0.68 -0.30
N THR A 90 1.01 -1.71 -0.98
CA THR A 90 0.44 -2.19 -2.23
C THR A 90 0.81 -3.65 -2.48
N HIS A 91 -0.04 -4.37 -3.21
CA HIS A 91 0.27 -5.69 -3.78
C HIS A 91 0.73 -5.61 -5.24
N ASP A 92 0.74 -4.42 -5.84
CA ASP A 92 1.14 -4.22 -7.23
C ASP A 92 2.66 -4.11 -7.35
N LEU A 93 3.33 -5.21 -7.63
CA LEU A 93 4.79 -5.28 -7.77
C LEU A 93 5.34 -4.35 -8.86
N GLU A 94 4.54 -4.00 -9.88
CA GLU A 94 4.95 -3.05 -10.93
C GLU A 94 5.22 -1.64 -10.38
N LEU A 95 4.66 -1.28 -9.23
CA LEU A 95 4.92 0.01 -8.57
C LEU A 95 6.32 0.08 -7.96
N THR A 96 6.96 -1.05 -7.71
CA THR A 96 8.32 -1.09 -7.14
C THR A 96 9.36 -0.44 -8.06
N GLY A 97 9.11 -0.46 -9.37
CA GLY A 97 9.96 0.23 -10.34
C GLY A 97 10.03 1.75 -10.18
N LEU A 98 9.10 2.36 -9.43
CA LEU A 98 9.10 3.80 -9.17
C LEU A 98 10.32 4.27 -8.36
N GLU A 99 10.92 3.42 -7.53
CA GLU A 99 12.14 3.75 -6.79
C GLU A 99 13.28 4.24 -7.69
N GLN A 100 13.39 3.65 -8.90
CA GLN A 100 14.45 4.00 -9.85
C GLN A 100 14.22 5.36 -10.52
N SER A 101 13.00 5.83 -10.58
CA SER A 101 12.61 7.04 -11.31
C SER A 101 12.09 8.17 -10.43
N THR A 102 11.92 7.94 -9.13
CA THR A 102 11.31 8.91 -8.20
C THR A 102 12.22 9.12 -6.99
N PRO A 103 12.96 10.24 -6.92
CA PRO A 103 13.82 10.53 -5.79
C PRO A 103 13.06 10.55 -4.46
N GLY A 104 13.66 9.94 -3.42
CA GLY A 104 13.05 9.86 -2.08
C GLY A 104 12.07 8.73 -1.88
N LEU A 105 11.75 7.94 -2.91
CA LEU A 105 10.96 6.73 -2.78
C LEU A 105 11.88 5.53 -2.49
N ILE A 106 11.50 4.73 -1.50
CA ILE A 106 12.24 3.53 -1.08
C ILE A 106 11.28 2.37 -0.97
N ASN A 107 11.63 1.24 -1.59
CA ASN A 107 10.90 -0.01 -1.44
C ASN A 107 11.29 -0.73 -0.17
N SER A 108 10.28 -1.28 0.50
CA SER A 108 10.47 -2.17 1.64
C SER A 108 9.38 -3.25 1.64
N HIS A 109 9.67 -4.40 2.25
CA HIS A 109 8.71 -5.49 2.31
C HIS A 109 8.72 -6.20 3.66
N PHE A 110 7.61 -6.85 3.96
CA PHE A 110 7.50 -7.90 4.95
C PHE A 110 7.48 -9.25 4.22
N GLN A 111 8.03 -10.26 4.85
CA GLN A 111 8.08 -11.61 4.28
C GLN A 111 7.54 -12.61 5.28
N GLU A 112 6.67 -13.47 4.80
CA GLU A 112 6.26 -14.67 5.49
C GLU A 112 7.16 -15.85 5.10
N THR A 113 7.30 -16.81 6.01
CA THR A 113 7.98 -18.09 5.77
C THR A 113 7.02 -19.23 6.07
N VAL A 114 7.11 -20.30 5.28
CA VAL A 114 6.37 -21.53 5.56
C VAL A 114 7.33 -22.49 6.24
N ALA A 115 7.10 -22.78 7.53
CA ALA A 115 7.86 -23.75 8.30
C ALA A 115 6.93 -24.84 8.85
N ALA A 116 7.28 -26.11 8.61
CA ALA A 116 6.49 -27.27 9.02
C ALA A 116 5.00 -27.20 8.60
N GLY A 117 4.72 -26.71 7.38
CA GLY A 117 3.35 -26.57 6.86
C GLY A 117 2.55 -25.42 7.46
N THR A 118 3.15 -24.57 8.29
CA THR A 118 2.48 -23.44 8.93
C THR A 118 3.11 -22.11 8.48
N LEU A 119 2.26 -21.12 8.22
CA LEU A 119 2.69 -19.78 7.88
C LEU A 119 3.23 -19.06 9.12
N GLN A 120 4.42 -18.53 9.03
CA GLN A 120 5.06 -17.76 10.10
C GLN A 120 5.40 -16.34 9.64
N PHE A 121 5.10 -15.37 10.49
CA PHE A 121 5.40 -13.95 10.28
C PHE A 121 6.40 -13.47 11.33
N ASP A 122 7.51 -12.91 10.90
CA ASP A 122 8.49 -12.32 11.81
C ASP A 122 8.32 -10.81 12.02
N TYR A 123 7.43 -10.18 11.25
CA TYR A 123 7.10 -8.73 11.31
C TYR A 123 8.31 -7.82 11.14
N LYS A 124 9.34 -8.27 10.42
CA LYS A 124 10.55 -7.48 10.16
C LYS A 124 10.45 -6.79 8.81
N LEU A 125 10.61 -5.48 8.83
CA LEU A 125 10.72 -4.69 7.60
C LEU A 125 12.10 -4.90 6.97
N ARG A 126 12.13 -5.24 5.69
CA ARG A 126 13.33 -5.50 4.89
C ARG A 126 13.43 -4.53 3.73
N PRO A 127 14.64 -4.15 3.30
CA PRO A 127 14.82 -3.28 2.14
C PRO A 127 14.46 -4.00 0.84
N GLY A 128 14.03 -3.21 -0.15
CA GLY A 128 13.70 -3.68 -1.50
C GLY A 128 12.30 -4.28 -1.65
N PRO A 129 11.92 -4.64 -2.89
CA PRO A 129 10.64 -5.29 -3.19
C PRO A 129 10.61 -6.73 -2.64
N CYS A 130 9.40 -7.25 -2.38
CA CYS A 130 9.23 -8.64 -1.93
C CYS A 130 9.70 -9.61 -3.03
N PRO A 131 10.66 -10.51 -2.75
CA PRO A 131 11.22 -11.40 -3.76
C PRO A 131 10.30 -12.58 -4.11
N THR A 132 9.30 -12.86 -3.28
CA THR A 132 8.41 -14.03 -3.42
C THR A 132 6.95 -13.64 -3.20
N THR A 133 6.07 -14.28 -3.95
CA THR A 133 4.63 -14.28 -3.70
C THR A 133 4.22 -15.67 -3.23
N ASN A 134 3.77 -15.79 -1.98
CA ASN A 134 3.43 -17.09 -1.39
C ASN A 134 1.93 -17.42 -1.48
N ALA A 135 1.12 -16.53 -2.08
CA ALA A 135 -0.34 -16.69 -2.11
C ALA A 135 -0.79 -18.04 -2.70
N LEU A 136 -0.23 -18.45 -3.85
CA LEU A 136 -0.57 -19.74 -4.46
C LEU A 136 -0.16 -20.91 -3.58
N ARG A 137 1.01 -20.84 -2.95
CA ARG A 137 1.48 -21.89 -2.04
C ARG A 137 0.59 -22.00 -0.78
N ILE A 138 0.11 -20.88 -0.28
CA ILE A 138 -0.85 -20.87 0.84
C ILE A 138 -2.15 -21.51 0.42
N MET A 139 -2.67 -21.19 -0.77
CA MET A 139 -3.87 -21.81 -1.32
C MET A 139 -3.71 -23.34 -1.45
N GLU A 140 -2.58 -23.82 -1.93
CA GLU A 140 -2.26 -25.24 -2.00
C GLU A 140 -2.22 -25.91 -0.62
N LEU A 141 -1.60 -25.29 0.37
CA LEU A 141 -1.54 -25.79 1.75
C LEU A 141 -2.92 -25.90 2.39
N GLU A 142 -3.82 -24.99 2.06
CA GLU A 142 -5.23 -25.01 2.51
C GLU A 142 -6.12 -25.91 1.63
N GLY A 143 -5.54 -26.64 0.66
CA GLY A 143 -6.28 -27.58 -0.20
C GLY A 143 -7.09 -26.92 -1.31
N LEU A 144 -6.84 -25.66 -1.62
CA LEU A 144 -7.49 -24.96 -2.74
C LEU A 144 -6.81 -25.29 -4.08
N PRO A 145 -7.58 -25.40 -5.18
CA PRO A 145 -7.00 -25.63 -6.49
C PRO A 145 -6.21 -24.41 -6.98
N THR A 146 -4.95 -24.61 -7.36
CA THR A 146 -4.07 -23.58 -7.91
C THR A 146 -3.83 -23.73 -9.41
N ASN A 147 -4.23 -24.86 -10.00
CA ASN A 147 -4.18 -25.11 -11.43
C ASN A 147 -5.59 -25.24 -12.01
N PRO A 148 -5.83 -24.77 -13.25
CA PRO A 148 -7.11 -25.00 -13.91
C PRO A 148 -7.30 -26.51 -14.15
N PRO A 149 -8.54 -27.03 -14.06
CA PRO A 149 -8.82 -28.42 -14.38
C PRO A 149 -8.40 -28.71 -15.83
N PRO A 150 -7.95 -29.94 -16.14
CA PRO A 150 -7.62 -30.32 -17.50
C PRO A 150 -8.85 -30.08 -18.40
N ARG A 151 -8.63 -29.46 -19.56
CA ARG A 151 -9.71 -29.26 -20.55
C ARG A 151 -10.14 -30.63 -21.03
N SER A 152 -11.40 -31.00 -20.78
CA SER A 152 -12.06 -32.19 -21.32
C SER A 152 -12.25 -32.07 -22.82
#